data_14df4eedd5421ebbfbddb544e4d8493c
#
_entry.id   14df4eedd5421ebbfbddb544e4d8493c
#
_cell.length_a   1.000
_cell.length_b   1.000
_cell.length_c   1.000
_cell.angle_alpha   90.00
_cell.angle_beta   90.00
_cell.angle_gamma   90.00
#
_symmetry.space_group_name_H-M   'P 1'
#
loop_
_entity.id
_entity.type
_entity.pdbx_description
1 polymer ?
#
loop_
_entity_poly.entity_id
_entity_poly.type
_entity_poly.pdbx_seq_one_letter_code
_entity_poly.pdbx_strand_id
1 'polypeptide(L)'
;MWLEVDGQRYQDGNTRTMVYQVPFLISYLSRFMSLQPGDVISTGTPPGVGMGQKPAVYLRDGQQMRLGIEGLGVQRQRVVQA
;
A
#
# COMPACT_ATOMS: atom_id res chain seq x y z
N MET A 1 0.79 -7.58 -3.60
CA MET A 1 1.52 -6.68 -2.66
C MET A 1 1.34 -7.15 -1.23
N TRP A 2 2.33 -6.98 -0.41
CA TRP A 2 2.30 -7.45 0.97
C TRP A 2 3.12 -6.52 1.87
N LEU A 3 2.80 -6.53 3.18
CA LEU A 3 3.52 -5.77 4.19
C LEU A 3 3.63 -6.58 5.48
N GLU A 4 4.82 -6.61 6.05
CA GLU A 4 5.15 -7.23 7.33
C GLU A 4 5.77 -6.22 8.29
N VAL A 5 5.46 -6.38 9.56
CA VAL A 5 6.12 -5.66 10.66
C VAL A 5 6.67 -6.70 11.63
N ASP A 6 7.97 -6.67 11.87
CA ASP A 6 8.69 -7.64 12.72
C ASP A 6 8.35 -9.10 12.37
N GLY A 7 8.25 -9.40 11.08
CA GLY A 7 7.97 -10.74 10.56
C GLY A 7 6.49 -11.15 10.57
N GLN A 8 5.59 -10.34 11.12
CA GLN A 8 4.16 -10.59 11.07
C GLN A 8 3.53 -9.93 9.86
N ARG A 9 2.79 -10.72 9.06
CA ARG A 9 2.09 -10.23 7.88
C ARG A 9 0.81 -9.50 8.28
N TYR A 10 0.72 -8.22 7.92
CA TYR A 10 -0.47 -7.38 8.16
C TYR A 10 -1.29 -7.15 6.90
N GLN A 11 -0.63 -6.99 5.78
CA GLN A 11 -1.31 -6.78 4.51
C GLN A 11 -0.83 -7.82 3.49
N ASP A 12 -1.79 -8.41 2.78
CA ASP A 12 -1.54 -9.34 1.68
C ASP A 12 -2.68 -9.18 0.68
N GLY A 13 -2.45 -8.33 -0.32
CA GLY A 13 -3.48 -7.92 -1.26
C GLY A 13 -3.11 -8.15 -2.71
N ASN A 14 -4.12 -8.14 -3.55
CA ASN A 14 -3.97 -8.25 -4.99
C ASN A 14 -4.83 -7.19 -5.68
N THR A 15 -4.34 -6.61 -6.75
CA THR A 15 -5.08 -5.58 -7.51
C THR A 15 -6.40 -6.08 -8.09
N ARG A 16 -6.56 -7.40 -8.27
CA ARG A 16 -7.83 -7.99 -8.72
C ARG A 16 -9.01 -7.72 -7.78
N THR A 17 -8.74 -7.42 -6.50
CA THR A 17 -9.76 -7.12 -5.49
C THR A 17 -10.08 -5.64 -5.36
N MET A 18 -9.48 -4.78 -6.16
CA MET A 18 -9.80 -3.35 -6.19
C MET A 18 -11.27 -3.15 -6.55
N VAL A 19 -11.94 -2.23 -5.84
CA VAL A 19 -13.33 -1.85 -6.13
C VAL A 19 -13.46 -1.33 -7.56
N TYR A 20 -12.55 -0.44 -7.96
CA TYR A 20 -12.41 0.02 -9.32
C TYR A 20 -11.07 -0.42 -9.87
N GLN A 21 -11.08 -1.09 -11.01
CA GLN A 21 -9.84 -1.57 -11.64
C GLN A 21 -9.04 -0.41 -12.25
N VAL A 22 -7.75 -0.64 -12.47
CA VAL A 22 -6.82 0.38 -12.99
C VAL A 22 -7.30 1.03 -14.28
N PRO A 23 -7.76 0.29 -15.32
CA PRO A 23 -8.26 0.92 -16.55
C PRO A 23 -9.42 1.88 -16.32
N PHE A 24 -10.34 1.53 -15.41
CA PHE A 24 -11.45 2.40 -15.05
C PHE A 24 -10.96 3.69 -14.40
N LEU A 25 -10.03 3.60 -13.45
CA LEU A 25 -9.48 4.76 -12.75
C LEU A 25 -8.78 5.72 -13.70
N ILE A 26 -7.99 5.21 -14.63
CA ILE A 26 -7.33 6.01 -15.66
C ILE A 26 -8.37 6.71 -16.55
N SER A 27 -9.35 5.99 -17.02
CA SER A 27 -10.42 6.54 -17.85
C SER A 27 -11.20 7.63 -17.11
N TYR A 28 -11.54 7.40 -15.86
CA TYR A 28 -12.28 8.36 -15.05
C TYR A 28 -11.48 9.64 -14.79
N LEU A 29 -10.24 9.50 -14.34
CA LEU A 29 -9.37 10.65 -14.03
C LEU A 29 -9.04 11.47 -15.27
N SER A 30 -8.87 10.84 -16.42
CA SER A 30 -8.57 11.53 -17.68
C SER A 30 -9.69 12.47 -18.15
N ARG A 31 -10.89 12.36 -17.60
CA ARG A 31 -11.97 13.30 -17.86
C ARG A 31 -11.75 14.67 -17.19
N PHE A 32 -10.96 14.72 -16.15
CA PHE A 32 -10.76 15.92 -15.32
C PHE A 32 -9.36 16.51 -15.46
N MET A 33 -8.40 15.71 -15.90
CA MET A 33 -7.01 16.13 -16.02
C MET A 33 -6.30 15.37 -17.13
N SER A 34 -5.24 15.98 -17.67
CA SER A 34 -4.37 15.32 -18.64
C SER A 34 -3.31 14.51 -17.87
N LEU A 35 -3.37 13.18 -18.00
CA LEU A 35 -2.37 12.29 -17.41
C LEU A 35 -1.10 12.30 -18.28
N GLN A 36 0.04 12.44 -17.64
CA GLN A 36 1.35 12.53 -18.29
C GLN A 36 2.26 11.37 -17.87
N PRO A 37 3.25 10.98 -18.70
CA PRO A 37 4.27 10.05 -18.27
C PRO A 37 4.98 10.56 -17.01
N GLY A 38 5.15 9.67 -16.02
CA GLY A 38 5.73 10.02 -14.72
C GLY A 38 4.70 10.37 -13.64
N ASP A 39 3.43 10.55 -13.98
CA ASP A 39 2.38 10.75 -12.98
C ASP A 39 2.23 9.53 -12.08
N VAL A 40 1.98 9.77 -10.80
CA VAL A 40 1.72 8.73 -9.80
C VAL A 40 0.30 8.90 -9.26
N ILE A 41 -0.46 7.83 -9.30
CA ILE A 41 -1.84 7.79 -8.80
C ILE A 41 -1.89 6.89 -7.58
N SER A 42 -2.21 7.47 -6.42
CA SER A 42 -2.44 6.69 -5.20
C SER A 42 -3.87 6.16 -5.21
N THR A 43 -4.00 4.83 -5.24
CA THR A 43 -5.29 4.16 -5.38
C THR A 43 -5.85 3.60 -4.07
N GLY A 44 -5.22 3.92 -2.95
CA GLY A 44 -5.61 3.40 -1.66
C GLY A 44 -4.82 2.15 -1.27
N THR A 45 -5.27 1.47 -0.23
CA THR A 45 -4.55 0.38 0.41
C THR A 45 -5.41 -0.87 0.55
N PRO A 46 -4.82 -2.09 0.49
CA PRO A 46 -5.54 -3.31 0.84
C PRO A 46 -5.87 -3.35 2.35
N PRO A 47 -6.78 -4.24 2.78
CA PRO A 47 -7.07 -4.44 4.20
C PRO A 47 -5.82 -4.78 5.01
N GLY A 48 -5.86 -4.49 6.32
CA GLY A 48 -4.81 -4.86 7.27
C GLY A 48 -4.03 -3.67 7.86
N VAL A 49 -4.47 -2.43 7.58
CA VAL A 49 -3.88 -1.25 8.23
C VAL A 49 -4.04 -1.31 9.74
N GLY A 50 -3.03 -0.82 10.47
CA GLY A 50 -3.00 -0.94 11.93
C GLY A 50 -4.19 -0.29 12.64
N MET A 51 -4.65 0.85 12.16
CA MET A 51 -5.82 1.52 12.70
C MET A 51 -7.11 0.68 12.59
N GLY A 52 -7.21 -0.17 11.57
CA GLY A 52 -8.35 -1.06 11.36
C GLY A 52 -8.29 -2.37 12.15
N GLN A 53 -7.19 -2.66 12.82
CA GLN A 53 -7.07 -3.84 13.68
C GLN A 53 -7.93 -3.70 14.94
N LYS A 54 -8.34 -4.82 15.52
CA LYS A 54 -9.12 -4.86 16.77
C LYS A 54 -8.40 -5.72 17.82
N PRO A 55 -7.73 -5.11 18.81
CA PRO A 55 -7.52 -3.66 19.00
C PRO A 55 -6.58 -3.05 17.95
N ALA A 56 -6.67 -1.73 17.77
CA ALA A 56 -5.80 -1.02 16.84
C ALA A 56 -4.32 -1.19 17.19
N VAL A 57 -3.48 -1.37 16.16
CA VAL A 57 -2.04 -1.57 16.30
C VAL A 57 -1.32 -0.47 15.53
N TYR A 58 -0.43 0.25 16.21
CA TYR A 58 0.35 1.31 15.59
C TYR A 58 1.83 0.97 15.59
N LEU A 59 2.55 1.51 14.62
CA LEU A 59 3.99 1.34 14.52
C LEU A 59 4.69 1.96 15.73
N ARG A 60 5.77 1.30 16.18
CA ARG A 60 6.58 1.74 17.31
C ARG A 60 8.04 1.85 16.91
N ASP A 61 8.76 2.69 17.62
CA ASP A 61 10.20 2.84 17.43
C ASP A 61 10.92 1.48 17.50
N GLY A 62 11.89 1.30 16.61
CA GLY A 62 12.69 0.08 16.51
C GLY A 62 12.08 -1.04 15.67
N GLN A 63 10.80 -0.98 15.32
CA GLN A 63 10.19 -2.00 14.47
C GLN A 63 10.76 -1.98 13.06
N GLN A 64 10.84 -3.16 12.45
CA GLN A 64 11.26 -3.31 11.07
C GLN A 64 10.07 -3.63 10.18
N MET A 65 9.93 -2.85 9.12
CA MET A 65 8.93 -3.10 8.08
C MET A 65 9.59 -3.70 6.85
N ARG A 66 8.93 -4.69 6.28
CA ARG A 66 9.24 -5.22 4.96
C ARG A 66 7.98 -5.17 4.13
N LEU A 67 8.10 -4.71 2.92
CA LEU A 67 6.98 -4.68 1.99
C LEU A 67 7.44 -5.00 0.57
N GLY A 68 6.57 -5.57 -0.19
CA GLY A 68 6.89 -5.94 -1.55
C GLY A 68 5.67 -5.92 -2.46
N ILE A 69 5.96 -5.68 -3.73
CA ILE A 69 5.01 -5.79 -4.83
C ILE A 69 5.66 -6.67 -5.88
N GLU A 70 4.93 -7.67 -6.37
CA GLU A 70 5.40 -8.56 -7.42
C GLU A 70 5.93 -7.75 -8.61
N GLY A 71 7.14 -8.07 -9.06
CA GLY A 71 7.82 -7.39 -10.15
C GLY A 71 8.53 -6.09 -9.80
N LEU A 72 8.33 -5.55 -8.57
CA LEU A 72 8.95 -4.28 -8.13
C LEU A 72 9.95 -4.46 -6.99
N GLY A 73 10.15 -5.69 -6.52
CA GLY A 73 11.11 -5.97 -5.47
C GLY A 73 10.58 -5.79 -4.06
N VAL A 74 11.49 -5.69 -3.11
CA VAL A 74 11.21 -5.62 -1.67
C VAL A 74 11.90 -4.41 -1.06
N GLN A 75 11.16 -3.66 -0.25
CA GLN A 75 11.70 -2.59 0.58
C GLN A 75 11.83 -3.05 2.03
N ARG A 76 12.85 -2.54 2.72
CA ARG A 76 13.06 -2.73 4.16
C ARG A 76 13.25 -1.38 4.80
N GLN A 77 12.50 -1.11 5.86
CA GLN A 77 12.55 0.16 6.57
C GLN A 77 12.52 -0.09 8.07
N ARG A 78 13.16 0.79 8.81
CA ARG A 78 13.12 0.79 10.28
C ARG A 78 12.31 1.99 10.75
N VAL A 79 11.39 1.75 11.67
CA VAL A 79 10.63 2.81 12.33
C VAL A 79 11.53 3.48 13.35
N VAL A 80 11.60 4.79 13.29
CA VAL A 80 12.35 5.60 14.27
C VAL A 80 11.45 6.71 14.78
N GLN A 81 11.65 7.08 16.03
CA GLN A 81 10.94 8.21 16.61
C GLN A 81 11.50 9.51 16.00
N ALA A 82 10.59 10.40 15.63
CA ALA A 82 10.93 11.72 15.11
C ALA A 82 11.50 12.64 16.19
#